data_bdba5c4a9d6e9281f357f633d09ad910
#
_entry.id   bdba5c4a9d6e9281f357f633d09ad910
#
_cell.length_a   1.000
_cell.length_b   1.000
_cell.length_c   1.000
_cell.angle_alpha   90.00
_cell.angle_beta   90.00
_cell.angle_gamma   90.00
#
_symmetry.space_group_name_H-M   'P 1'
#
loop_
_entity.id
_entity.type
_entity.pdbx_description
1 polymer ?
#
loop_
_entity_poly.entity_id
_entity_poly.type
_entity_poly.pdbx_seq_one_letter_code
_entity_poly.pdbx_strand_id
1 'polypeptide(L)'
;MLVRFNVRNFLSFSERQNPITGQMVSHEFSLLPGKVRSNESHLFHNQTQNLLRFSAVYGANASGKSNFIKALDFFQKTVKAGRCPIGGTEKYCKTNIANKNKSSYFECEILLQNQVYSYGFEIILAEGVIISEWLTRLSKNSSIHLFYKDGKEDEYHFADALKGNSALQVYQEGIAGNNVLFLTTMNKDKAGFYAKNPNANILQEIYNWIVHSLEIVFPHTPTKEASFLINTTSMEKVVELLQAFGTGIVGIHEIAEEPEKIISRLPLEIQNVLQRQMDIMSHELAHLSMQGIQGSSWSALVRTRKDILGFKITPESGFKAYSLQFAHQNIDNSIHFRFSEESDGTVRLFELIEILLSKENKTYVVDELDRCLHPSLTRKFIQQFFECTQGRAVQLIVTTHESYLMDFKLLRRDEIWFVDKKKEGDSLMYSLEEYNERFDKKIDKAYLEGRYGGVPLFSTLFPVEE
;
A
#
# COMPACT_ATOMS: atom_id res chain seq x y z
N MET A 1 8.49 -0.39 8.30
CA MET A 1 8.58 0.67 7.28
C MET A 1 9.28 0.14 6.04
N LEU A 2 8.87 0.58 4.84
CA LEU A 2 9.56 0.25 3.60
C LEU A 2 10.91 0.96 3.52
N VAL A 3 11.95 0.22 3.13
CA VAL A 3 13.30 0.75 2.87
C VAL A 3 13.55 0.85 1.37
N ARG A 4 13.35 -0.28 0.64
CA ARG A 4 13.48 -0.38 -0.81
C ARG A 4 12.45 -1.35 -1.38
N PHE A 5 12.14 -1.14 -2.66
CA PHE A 5 11.40 -2.11 -3.46
C PHE A 5 12.07 -2.29 -4.82
N ASN A 6 12.30 -3.52 -5.18
CA ASN A 6 12.96 -3.91 -6.42
C ASN A 6 12.01 -4.73 -7.29
N VAL A 7 11.97 -4.41 -8.59
CA VAL A 7 11.16 -5.13 -9.57
C VAL A 7 11.89 -5.31 -10.90
N ARG A 8 11.71 -6.48 -11.53
CA ARG A 8 12.24 -6.80 -12.84
C ARG A 8 11.27 -7.68 -13.60
N ASN A 9 11.21 -7.53 -14.92
CA ASN A 9 10.34 -8.28 -15.83
C ASN A 9 8.86 -8.28 -15.43
N PHE A 10 8.32 -7.09 -15.13
CA PHE A 10 6.91 -6.92 -14.77
C PHE A 10 6.29 -5.70 -15.43
N LEU A 11 5.18 -5.90 -16.18
CA LEU A 11 4.47 -4.86 -16.94
C LEU A 11 5.40 -4.07 -17.86
N SER A 12 5.74 -2.83 -17.50
CA SER A 12 6.66 -1.99 -18.27
C SER A 12 8.10 -1.98 -17.74
N PHE A 13 8.39 -2.68 -16.65
CA PHE A 13 9.74 -2.77 -16.06
C PHE A 13 10.47 -3.98 -16.62
N SER A 14 11.32 -3.76 -17.63
CA SER A 14 12.13 -4.79 -18.28
C SER A 14 13.32 -5.24 -17.43
N GLU A 15 14.07 -6.21 -17.90
CA GLU A 15 15.40 -6.50 -17.40
C GLU A 15 16.39 -5.39 -17.80
N ARG A 16 17.29 -5.06 -16.89
CA ARG A 16 18.40 -4.14 -17.16
C ARG A 16 19.72 -4.87 -16.94
N GLN A 17 20.69 -4.59 -17.80
CA GLN A 17 22.07 -5.00 -17.55
C GLN A 17 22.86 -3.79 -17.04
N ASN A 18 23.66 -4.01 -15.99
CA ASN A 18 24.65 -3.05 -15.59
C ASN A 18 25.70 -2.95 -16.72
N PRO A 19 25.93 -1.78 -17.31
CA PRO A 19 26.82 -1.63 -18.46
C PRO A 19 28.29 -1.95 -18.14
N ILE A 20 28.66 -1.92 -16.87
CA ILE A 20 30.06 -2.17 -16.42
C ILE A 20 30.24 -3.65 -16.05
N THR A 21 29.31 -4.22 -15.28
CA THR A 21 29.46 -5.58 -14.74
C THR A 21 28.78 -6.65 -15.59
N GLY A 22 27.91 -6.27 -16.52
CA GLY A 22 27.06 -7.18 -17.28
C GLY A 22 25.99 -7.91 -16.45
N GLN A 23 25.94 -7.67 -15.16
CA GLN A 23 24.98 -8.31 -14.27
C GLN A 23 23.56 -7.76 -14.51
N MET A 24 22.57 -8.62 -14.35
CA MET A 24 21.17 -8.23 -14.39
C MET A 24 20.81 -7.44 -13.15
N VAL A 25 20.24 -6.25 -13.33
CA VAL A 25 19.78 -5.37 -12.25
C VAL A 25 18.29 -5.13 -12.36
N SER A 26 17.65 -5.03 -11.22
CA SER A 26 16.24 -4.66 -11.07
C SER A 26 16.07 -3.14 -11.16
N HIS A 27 14.82 -2.71 -11.31
CA HIS A 27 14.44 -1.31 -11.07
C HIS A 27 14.26 -1.13 -9.57
N GLU A 28 15.01 -0.22 -8.98
CA GLU A 28 15.01 0.08 -7.56
C GLU A 28 14.20 1.35 -7.27
N PHE A 29 13.37 1.29 -6.25
CA PHE A 29 12.78 2.44 -5.56
C PHE A 29 13.26 2.43 -4.11
N SER A 30 13.75 3.57 -3.61
CA SER A 30 14.37 3.66 -2.28
C SER A 30 13.80 4.81 -1.46
N LEU A 31 13.57 4.57 -0.18
CA LEU A 31 13.22 5.56 0.83
C LEU A 31 14.39 5.86 1.79
N LEU A 32 15.60 5.49 1.40
CA LEU A 32 16.80 5.93 2.09
C LEU A 32 17.04 7.42 1.81
N PRO A 33 17.28 8.24 2.85
CA PRO A 33 17.55 9.66 2.64
C PRO A 33 18.91 9.86 1.99
N GLY A 34 18.95 10.78 1.03
CA GLY A 34 20.17 11.27 0.42
C GLY A 34 20.88 12.33 1.26
N LYS A 35 21.84 13.02 0.63
CA LYS A 35 22.64 14.07 1.29
C LYS A 35 21.88 15.42 1.35
N VAL A 36 20.60 15.41 1.69
CA VAL A 36 19.74 16.59 1.78
C VAL A 36 19.62 17.06 3.22
N ARG A 37 19.90 18.35 3.50
CA ARG A 37 19.87 18.93 4.85
C ARG A 37 18.56 19.68 5.18
N SER A 38 17.68 19.92 4.21
CA SER A 38 16.39 20.57 4.43
C SER A 38 15.32 19.58 4.89
N ASN A 39 14.28 20.10 5.56
CA ASN A 39 13.09 19.34 5.96
C ASN A 39 13.41 18.03 6.72
N GLU A 40 14.19 18.12 7.79
CA GLU A 40 14.55 16.97 8.63
C GLU A 40 13.33 16.31 9.29
N SER A 41 12.25 17.05 9.52
CA SER A 41 10.98 16.52 10.01
C SER A 41 10.33 15.50 9.07
N HIS A 42 10.77 15.42 7.80
CA HIS A 42 10.33 14.41 6.84
C HIS A 42 11.00 13.06 7.05
N LEU A 43 12.01 13.00 7.90
CA LEU A 43 12.70 11.76 8.24
C LEU A 43 12.04 11.06 9.42
N PHE A 44 11.97 9.76 9.34
CA PHE A 44 11.82 8.89 10.50
C PHE A 44 13.20 8.50 10.99
N HIS A 45 13.55 8.95 12.19
CA HIS A 45 14.83 8.64 12.81
C HIS A 45 14.78 7.32 13.54
N ASN A 46 15.68 6.42 13.20
CA ASN A 46 15.81 5.11 13.79
C ASN A 46 17.27 4.83 14.12
N GLN A 47 17.52 3.97 15.11
CA GLN A 47 18.88 3.62 15.55
C GLN A 47 19.73 2.97 14.45
N THR A 48 19.10 2.24 13.54
CA THR A 48 19.78 1.53 12.45
C THR A 48 20.03 2.43 11.25
N GLN A 49 18.97 3.13 10.80
CA GLN A 49 19.02 4.05 9.65
C GLN A 49 17.81 4.97 9.64
N ASN A 50 17.99 6.17 9.09
CA ASN A 50 16.89 7.08 8.85
C ASN A 50 16.14 6.67 7.57
N LEU A 51 14.83 6.93 7.52
CA LEU A 51 14.00 6.67 6.35
C LEU A 51 13.17 7.89 5.99
N LEU A 52 12.94 8.09 4.71
CA LEU A 52 11.97 9.05 4.22
C LEU A 52 10.56 8.60 4.58
N ARG A 53 9.75 9.54 5.05
CA ARG A 53 8.34 9.32 5.38
C ARG A 53 7.42 9.57 4.20
N PHE A 54 7.90 10.26 3.19
CA PHE A 54 7.16 10.63 2.00
C PHE A 54 7.98 10.38 0.73
N SER A 55 7.29 10.06 -0.37
CA SER A 55 7.87 10.12 -1.71
C SER A 55 6.78 10.35 -2.76
N ALA A 56 7.08 11.19 -3.74
CA ALA A 56 6.22 11.49 -4.88
C ALA A 56 6.86 10.99 -6.19
N VAL A 57 6.13 10.18 -6.93
CA VAL A 57 6.56 9.58 -8.21
C VAL A 57 5.86 10.31 -9.35
N TYR A 58 6.65 10.96 -10.19
CA TYR A 58 6.21 11.75 -11.34
C TYR A 58 6.49 11.02 -12.66
N GLY A 59 5.85 11.48 -13.70
CA GLY A 59 6.08 10.99 -15.06
C GLY A 59 4.91 11.27 -15.98
N ALA A 60 5.12 11.17 -17.27
CA ALA A 60 4.08 11.33 -18.30
C ALA A 60 2.96 10.28 -18.18
N ASN A 61 1.84 10.52 -18.86
CA ASN A 61 0.83 9.48 -19.04
C ASN A 61 1.45 8.26 -19.73
N ALA A 62 1.08 7.07 -19.27
CA ALA A 62 1.62 5.80 -19.75
C ALA A 62 3.15 5.59 -19.55
N SER A 63 3.85 6.42 -18.77
CA SER A 63 5.27 6.22 -18.45
C SER A 63 5.55 4.98 -17.60
N GLY A 64 4.57 4.52 -16.80
CA GLY A 64 4.69 3.36 -15.93
C GLY A 64 4.51 3.64 -14.43
N LYS A 65 4.11 4.85 -14.02
CA LYS A 65 3.84 5.19 -12.60
C LYS A 65 2.90 4.20 -11.93
N SER A 66 1.71 4.01 -12.51
CA SER A 66 0.74 3.03 -11.99
C SER A 66 1.23 1.58 -12.11
N ASN A 67 2.16 1.27 -13.04
CA ASN A 67 2.76 -0.06 -13.12
C ASN A 67 3.69 -0.34 -11.94
N PHE A 68 4.37 0.68 -11.41
CA PHE A 68 5.13 0.58 -10.17
C PHE A 68 4.21 0.23 -8.98
N ILE A 69 3.08 0.95 -8.84
CA ILE A 69 2.10 0.64 -7.78
C ILE A 69 1.51 -0.76 -7.96
N LYS A 70 1.21 -1.16 -9.22
CA LYS A 70 0.75 -2.53 -9.53
C LYS A 70 1.80 -3.59 -9.23
N ALA A 71 3.09 -3.28 -9.27
CA ALA A 71 4.14 -4.21 -8.90
C ALA A 71 4.13 -4.46 -7.37
N LEU A 72 3.98 -3.41 -6.57
CA LEU A 72 3.80 -3.54 -5.11
C LEU A 72 2.51 -4.31 -4.76
N ASP A 73 1.41 -4.03 -5.44
CA ASP A 73 0.13 -4.74 -5.26
C ASP A 73 0.25 -6.23 -5.65
N PHE A 74 0.93 -6.51 -6.75
CA PHE A 74 1.18 -7.89 -7.18
C PHE A 74 2.04 -8.64 -6.17
N PHE A 75 3.12 -8.01 -5.68
CA PHE A 75 3.96 -8.57 -4.62
C PHE A 75 3.14 -8.90 -3.38
N GLN A 76 2.36 -7.95 -2.85
CA GLN A 76 1.52 -8.15 -1.67
C GLN A 76 0.48 -9.27 -1.89
N LYS A 77 -0.21 -9.28 -3.03
CA LYS A 77 -1.23 -10.29 -3.36
C LYS A 77 -0.62 -11.67 -3.50
N THR A 78 0.58 -11.78 -4.08
CA THR A 78 1.30 -13.06 -4.20
C THR A 78 1.65 -13.59 -2.82
N VAL A 79 2.20 -12.76 -1.92
CA VAL A 79 2.50 -13.15 -0.54
C VAL A 79 1.23 -13.52 0.22
N LYS A 80 0.14 -12.77 0.07
CA LYS A 80 -1.14 -13.08 0.73
C LYS A 80 -1.73 -14.40 0.26
N ALA A 81 -1.70 -14.67 -1.04
CA ALA A 81 -2.26 -15.90 -1.63
C ALA A 81 -1.30 -17.09 -1.51
N GLY A 82 0.01 -16.84 -1.43
CA GLY A 82 1.08 -17.83 -1.49
C GLY A 82 1.41 -18.31 -2.89
N ARG A 83 0.76 -17.79 -3.92
CA ARG A 83 0.92 -18.19 -5.32
C ARG A 83 0.60 -17.03 -6.26
N CYS A 84 0.88 -17.21 -7.55
CA CYS A 84 0.52 -16.23 -8.56
C CYS A 84 -0.97 -15.88 -8.47
N PRO A 85 -1.34 -14.61 -8.31
CA PRO A 85 -2.73 -14.18 -8.29
C PRO A 85 -3.42 -14.44 -9.65
N ILE A 86 -4.74 -14.61 -9.63
CA ILE A 86 -5.55 -14.75 -10.84
C ILE A 86 -5.32 -13.54 -11.76
N GLY A 87 -5.07 -13.79 -13.06
CA GLY A 87 -4.72 -12.76 -14.03
C GLY A 87 -3.28 -12.22 -13.90
N GLY A 88 -2.43 -12.87 -13.09
CA GLY A 88 -1.01 -12.52 -12.95
C GLY A 88 -0.11 -13.03 -14.06
N THR A 89 -0.47 -14.14 -14.68
CA THR A 89 0.38 -14.85 -15.68
C THR A 89 0.72 -14.02 -16.92
N GLU A 90 -0.13 -13.04 -17.27
CA GLU A 90 0.05 -12.16 -18.43
C GLU A 90 0.79 -10.85 -18.09
N LYS A 91 1.32 -10.68 -16.89
CA LYS A 91 1.92 -9.42 -16.41
C LYS A 91 3.44 -9.33 -16.59
N TYR A 92 4.09 -10.28 -17.23
CA TYR A 92 5.50 -10.14 -17.63
C TYR A 92 5.70 -8.92 -18.55
N CYS A 93 6.92 -8.40 -18.62
CA CYS A 93 7.22 -7.23 -19.47
C CYS A 93 7.14 -7.59 -20.95
N LYS A 94 6.15 -7.05 -21.65
CA LYS A 94 5.82 -7.39 -23.06
C LYS A 94 6.65 -6.61 -24.10
N THR A 95 7.67 -5.87 -23.69
CA THR A 95 8.55 -5.14 -24.63
C THR A 95 9.43 -6.09 -25.45
N ASN A 96 9.66 -7.32 -24.96
CA ASN A 96 10.35 -8.37 -25.69
C ASN A 96 9.64 -9.71 -25.45
N ILE A 97 9.40 -10.47 -26.51
CA ILE A 97 8.70 -11.77 -26.44
C ILE A 97 9.46 -12.80 -25.59
N ALA A 98 10.79 -12.73 -25.55
CA ALA A 98 11.62 -13.59 -24.73
C ALA A 98 11.38 -13.43 -23.22
N ASN A 99 10.84 -12.30 -22.79
CA ASN A 99 10.55 -12.01 -21.38
C ASN A 99 9.46 -12.92 -20.81
N LYS A 100 8.61 -13.52 -21.66
CA LYS A 100 7.60 -14.49 -21.26
C LYS A 100 8.18 -15.69 -20.51
N ASN A 101 9.34 -16.14 -20.94
CA ASN A 101 9.99 -17.35 -20.38
C ASN A 101 11.06 -17.01 -19.32
N LYS A 102 11.21 -15.73 -18.96
CA LYS A 102 12.15 -15.28 -17.95
C LYS A 102 11.46 -15.09 -16.62
N SER A 103 12.22 -15.18 -15.54
CA SER A 103 11.72 -14.87 -14.20
C SER A 103 11.39 -13.38 -14.05
N SER A 104 10.32 -13.12 -13.33
CA SER A 104 10.02 -11.81 -12.77
C SER A 104 10.50 -11.78 -11.32
N TYR A 105 11.21 -10.72 -10.96
CA TYR A 105 11.84 -10.54 -9.66
C TYR A 105 11.09 -9.50 -8.84
N PHE A 106 10.81 -9.81 -7.59
CA PHE A 106 10.22 -8.92 -6.62
C PHE A 106 10.95 -9.03 -5.29
N GLU A 107 11.37 -7.90 -4.75
CA GLU A 107 12.05 -7.83 -3.46
C GLU A 107 11.62 -6.57 -2.70
N CYS A 108 11.40 -6.73 -1.41
CA CYS A 108 11.04 -5.66 -0.49
C CYS A 108 12.00 -5.66 0.70
N GLU A 109 12.72 -4.55 0.89
CA GLU A 109 13.50 -4.31 2.11
C GLU A 109 12.62 -3.59 3.14
N ILE A 110 12.56 -4.13 4.35
CA ILE A 110 11.64 -3.72 5.40
C ILE A 110 12.41 -3.46 6.70
N LEU A 111 12.22 -2.29 7.30
CA LEU A 111 12.69 -1.98 8.64
C LEU A 111 11.65 -2.42 9.67
N LEU A 112 12.00 -3.40 10.49
CA LEU A 112 11.22 -3.89 11.63
C LEU A 112 12.11 -3.95 12.87
N GLN A 113 11.62 -3.49 14.02
CA GLN A 113 12.30 -3.59 15.31
C GLN A 113 13.79 -3.20 15.28
N ASN A 114 14.12 -2.08 14.60
CA ASN A 114 15.51 -1.61 14.41
C ASN A 114 16.40 -2.55 13.57
N GLN A 115 15.83 -3.47 12.81
CA GLN A 115 16.54 -4.37 11.92
C GLN A 115 15.95 -4.34 10.52
N VAL A 116 16.81 -4.35 9.49
CA VAL A 116 16.39 -4.41 8.09
C VAL A 116 16.35 -5.86 7.64
N TYR A 117 15.28 -6.21 6.98
CA TYR A 117 15.08 -7.52 6.33
C TYR A 117 14.77 -7.32 4.85
N SER A 118 15.34 -8.16 4.00
CA SER A 118 14.97 -8.28 2.59
C SER A 118 14.17 -9.56 2.42
N TYR A 119 12.94 -9.44 1.95
CA TYR A 119 12.12 -10.58 1.52
C TYR A 119 11.78 -10.44 0.05
N GLY A 120 11.94 -11.52 -0.68
CA GLY A 120 11.66 -11.54 -2.11
C GLY A 120 11.41 -12.92 -2.67
N PHE A 121 11.01 -12.94 -3.93
CA PHE A 121 10.82 -14.16 -4.72
C PHE A 121 11.03 -13.90 -6.20
N GLU A 122 11.36 -14.94 -6.93
CA GLU A 122 11.31 -14.98 -8.39
C GLU A 122 10.24 -15.95 -8.88
N ILE A 123 9.54 -15.53 -9.94
CA ILE A 123 8.42 -16.27 -10.52
C ILE A 123 8.47 -16.21 -12.05
N ILE A 124 8.32 -17.34 -12.74
CA ILE A 124 8.02 -17.35 -14.18
C ILE A 124 6.53 -17.07 -14.33
N LEU A 125 6.18 -15.82 -14.61
CA LEU A 125 4.76 -15.39 -14.59
C LEU A 125 3.90 -16.19 -15.55
N ALA A 126 4.36 -16.42 -16.79
CA ALA A 126 3.57 -17.13 -17.80
C ALA A 126 3.13 -18.53 -17.36
N GLU A 127 3.89 -19.16 -16.47
CA GLU A 127 3.63 -20.49 -15.94
C GLU A 127 3.03 -20.45 -14.52
N GLY A 128 3.16 -19.31 -13.83
CA GLY A 128 2.79 -19.15 -12.44
C GLY A 128 3.73 -19.89 -11.47
N VAL A 129 4.95 -20.25 -11.92
CA VAL A 129 5.91 -21.07 -11.17
C VAL A 129 6.87 -20.21 -10.39
N ILE A 130 6.91 -20.40 -9.07
CA ILE A 130 7.87 -19.75 -8.15
C ILE A 130 9.17 -20.53 -8.20
N ILE A 131 10.25 -19.89 -8.66
CA ILE A 131 11.57 -20.51 -8.80
C ILE A 131 12.50 -20.22 -7.64
N SER A 132 12.37 -19.08 -6.98
CA SER A 132 13.20 -18.74 -5.82
C SER A 132 12.38 -17.97 -4.79
N GLU A 133 12.73 -18.11 -3.52
CA GLU A 133 12.16 -17.34 -2.40
C GLU A 133 13.24 -17.17 -1.33
N TRP A 134 13.32 -15.99 -0.71
CA TRP A 134 14.32 -15.72 0.34
C TRP A 134 13.80 -14.75 1.38
N LEU A 135 14.34 -14.90 2.60
CA LEU A 135 14.28 -13.91 3.66
C LEU A 135 15.70 -13.72 4.22
N THR A 136 16.20 -12.50 4.13
CA THR A 136 17.56 -12.14 4.52
C THR A 136 17.54 -11.05 5.57
N ARG A 137 18.28 -11.22 6.65
CA ARG A 137 18.56 -10.15 7.60
C ARG A 137 19.76 -9.35 7.10
N LEU A 138 19.59 -8.05 6.91
CA LEU A 138 20.61 -7.13 6.42
C LEU A 138 21.23 -6.36 7.58
N SER A 139 22.55 -6.30 7.65
CA SER A 139 23.33 -5.46 8.57
C SER A 139 24.33 -4.63 7.78
N LYS A 140 24.95 -3.60 8.39
CA LYS A 140 25.87 -2.71 7.69
C LYS A 140 26.98 -3.43 6.93
N ASN A 141 27.50 -4.55 7.46
CA ASN A 141 28.67 -5.25 6.91
C ASN A 141 28.41 -6.74 6.61
N SER A 142 27.19 -7.22 6.78
CA SER A 142 26.87 -8.65 6.59
C SER A 142 25.41 -8.83 6.23
N SER A 143 25.14 -9.91 5.50
CA SER A 143 23.79 -10.41 5.24
C SER A 143 23.70 -11.87 5.68
N ILE A 144 22.57 -12.24 6.28
CA ILE A 144 22.32 -13.60 6.73
C ILE A 144 20.99 -14.04 6.16
N HIS A 145 21.01 -15.02 5.26
CA HIS A 145 19.78 -15.66 4.80
C HIS A 145 19.15 -16.42 5.96
N LEU A 146 17.99 -16.01 6.42
CA LEU A 146 17.21 -16.74 7.41
C LEU A 146 16.61 -17.99 6.78
N PHE A 147 16.13 -17.86 5.56
CA PHE A 147 15.85 -18.97 4.66
C PHE A 147 16.05 -18.55 3.19
N TYR A 148 16.32 -19.50 2.32
CA TYR A 148 16.27 -19.30 0.88
C TYR A 148 15.97 -20.61 0.16
N LYS A 149 15.31 -20.50 -0.99
CA LYS A 149 15.11 -21.56 -1.98
C LYS A 149 15.74 -21.10 -3.30
N ASP A 150 16.59 -21.90 -3.88
CA ASP A 150 17.10 -21.69 -5.24
C ASP A 150 16.25 -22.51 -6.23
N GLY A 151 15.97 -21.94 -7.41
CA GLY A 151 15.15 -22.57 -8.43
C GLY A 151 15.64 -23.88 -9.01
N LYS A 152 16.85 -24.27 -8.74
CA LYS A 152 17.46 -25.55 -9.19
C LYS A 152 17.17 -26.71 -8.24
N GLU A 153 16.94 -26.39 -6.97
CA GLU A 153 16.68 -27.36 -5.90
C GLU A 153 15.33 -27.00 -5.30
N ASP A 154 14.38 -27.91 -5.24
CA ASP A 154 13.08 -27.68 -4.62
C ASP A 154 13.17 -27.83 -3.09
N GLU A 155 14.26 -27.32 -2.51
CA GLU A 155 14.61 -27.41 -1.10
C GLU A 155 14.90 -26.02 -0.52
N TYR A 156 14.42 -25.77 0.70
CA TYR A 156 14.70 -24.57 1.46
C TYR A 156 15.89 -24.77 2.39
N HIS A 157 16.81 -23.83 2.36
CA HIS A 157 17.95 -23.77 3.27
C HIS A 157 17.67 -22.77 4.40
N PHE A 158 17.90 -23.17 5.64
CA PHE A 158 17.64 -22.37 6.83
C PHE A 158 18.95 -21.97 7.53
N ALA A 159 19.00 -20.75 8.09
CA ALA A 159 20.07 -20.32 9.00
C ALA A 159 20.10 -21.17 10.28
N ASP A 160 21.26 -21.18 10.97
CA ASP A 160 21.45 -21.96 12.21
C ASP A 160 20.40 -21.64 13.29
N ALA A 161 19.91 -20.42 13.36
CA ALA A 161 18.84 -20.03 14.30
C ALA A 161 17.48 -20.74 14.03
N LEU A 162 17.25 -21.19 12.81
CA LEU A 162 16.05 -21.90 12.37
C LEU A 162 16.35 -23.37 12.03
N LYS A 163 17.64 -23.70 11.79
CA LYS A 163 18.11 -25.03 11.46
C LYS A 163 17.88 -26.00 12.63
N GLY A 164 17.41 -27.18 12.34
CA GLY A 164 17.08 -28.16 13.36
C GLY A 164 15.66 -28.05 13.95
N ASN A 165 14.89 -27.09 13.52
CA ASN A 165 13.46 -27.05 13.81
C ASN A 165 12.73 -28.06 12.90
N SER A 166 12.43 -29.24 13.45
CA SER A 166 11.77 -30.32 12.71
C SER A 166 10.42 -29.92 12.11
N ALA A 167 9.70 -28.98 12.73
CA ALA A 167 8.44 -28.50 12.21
C ALA A 167 8.63 -27.68 10.92
N LEU A 168 9.70 -26.89 10.78
CA LEU A 168 9.98 -26.17 9.53
C LEU A 168 10.30 -27.12 8.39
N GLN A 169 11.02 -28.21 8.67
CA GLN A 169 11.30 -29.27 7.68
C GLN A 169 10.02 -29.93 7.19
N VAL A 170 9.12 -30.31 8.12
CA VAL A 170 7.81 -30.90 7.75
C VAL A 170 6.98 -29.94 6.90
N TYR A 171 6.97 -28.64 7.25
CA TYR A 171 6.21 -27.67 6.45
C TYR A 171 6.82 -27.44 5.06
N GLN A 172 8.15 -27.46 4.94
CA GLN A 172 8.85 -27.41 3.67
C GLN A 172 8.49 -28.62 2.78
N GLU A 173 8.56 -29.83 3.32
CA GLU A 173 8.19 -31.06 2.61
C GLU A 173 6.73 -31.01 2.14
N GLY A 174 5.83 -30.47 2.96
CA GLY A 174 4.41 -30.32 2.62
C GLY A 174 4.11 -29.36 1.47
N ILE A 175 5.04 -28.49 1.09
CA ILE A 175 4.86 -27.55 -0.05
C ILE A 175 5.74 -27.88 -1.26
N ALA A 176 6.61 -28.88 -1.16
CA ALA A 176 7.44 -29.31 -2.25
C ALA A 176 6.61 -29.61 -3.50
N GLY A 177 6.97 -29.04 -4.64
CA GLY A 177 6.24 -29.15 -5.91
C GLY A 177 4.92 -28.41 -6.02
N ASN A 178 4.44 -27.71 -4.97
CA ASN A 178 3.11 -27.07 -4.95
C ASN A 178 3.08 -25.59 -5.41
N ASN A 179 4.21 -25.02 -5.83
CA ASN A 179 4.32 -23.61 -6.25
C ASN A 179 3.72 -22.63 -5.24
N VAL A 180 3.98 -22.83 -3.96
CA VAL A 180 3.49 -22.00 -2.85
C VAL A 180 4.65 -21.39 -2.10
N LEU A 181 4.55 -20.10 -1.76
CA LEU A 181 5.53 -19.42 -0.92
C LEU A 181 5.58 -20.03 0.49
N PHE A 182 6.79 -20.32 0.98
CA PHE A 182 7.02 -20.82 2.32
C PHE A 182 6.54 -19.83 3.39
N LEU A 183 6.84 -18.52 3.21
CA LEU A 183 6.40 -17.48 4.14
C LEU A 183 4.87 -17.52 4.34
N THR A 184 4.11 -17.69 3.27
CA THR A 184 2.65 -17.78 3.34
C THR A 184 2.19 -19.04 4.06
N THR A 185 2.82 -20.18 3.75
CA THR A 185 2.49 -21.45 4.39
C THR A 185 2.72 -21.40 5.90
N MET A 186 3.78 -20.71 6.32
CA MET A 186 4.09 -20.53 7.74
C MET A 186 3.08 -19.61 8.45
N ASN A 187 2.28 -18.82 7.73
CA ASN A 187 1.34 -17.87 8.32
C ASN A 187 -0.15 -18.26 8.16
N LYS A 188 -0.43 -19.44 7.61
CA LYS A 188 -1.79 -20.00 7.55
C LYS A 188 -2.01 -20.96 8.72
N ASP A 189 -2.88 -20.59 9.67
CA ASP A 189 -3.29 -21.43 10.80
C ASP A 189 -2.12 -21.97 11.65
N LYS A 190 -1.12 -21.13 11.92
CA LYS A 190 0.12 -21.51 12.64
C LYS A 190 0.33 -20.81 13.97
N ALA A 191 -0.71 -20.22 14.59
CA ALA A 191 -0.57 -19.53 15.87
C ALA A 191 0.10 -20.39 16.97
N GLY A 192 -0.25 -21.68 17.05
CA GLY A 192 0.35 -22.62 17.99
C GLY A 192 1.83 -22.94 17.72
N PHE A 193 2.30 -22.79 16.48
CA PHE A 193 3.71 -22.97 16.12
C PHE A 193 4.54 -21.83 16.69
N TYR A 194 4.14 -20.57 16.50
CA TYR A 194 4.89 -19.41 16.95
C TYR A 194 4.96 -19.30 18.48
N ALA A 195 3.91 -19.70 19.20
CA ALA A 195 3.92 -19.76 20.65
C ALA A 195 5.01 -20.71 21.21
N LYS A 196 5.34 -21.76 20.45
CA LYS A 196 6.38 -22.73 20.84
C LYS A 196 7.76 -22.41 20.26
N ASN A 197 7.84 -21.56 19.23
CA ASN A 197 9.06 -21.26 18.47
C ASN A 197 9.27 -19.73 18.33
N PRO A 198 9.59 -18.99 19.42
CA PRO A 198 9.74 -17.53 19.36
C PRO A 198 10.80 -17.05 18.37
N ASN A 199 11.84 -17.84 18.12
CA ASN A 199 12.92 -17.53 17.16
C ASN A 199 12.41 -17.44 15.70
N ALA A 200 11.25 -18.05 15.41
CA ALA A 200 10.63 -18.00 14.11
C ALA A 200 9.62 -16.84 13.96
N ASN A 201 9.35 -16.04 15.01
CA ASN A 201 8.34 -14.97 14.99
C ASN A 201 8.60 -13.96 13.87
N ILE A 202 9.84 -13.76 13.46
CA ILE A 202 10.18 -12.88 12.35
C ILE A 202 9.45 -13.24 11.05
N LEU A 203 9.16 -14.52 10.80
CA LEU A 203 8.37 -14.96 9.64
C LEU A 203 6.95 -14.38 9.70
N GLN A 204 6.36 -14.36 10.90
CA GLN A 204 5.03 -13.78 11.12
C GLN A 204 5.05 -12.26 11.02
N GLU A 205 6.06 -11.62 11.58
CA GLU A 205 6.20 -10.15 11.54
C GLU A 205 6.37 -9.63 10.12
N ILE A 206 7.21 -10.27 9.29
CA ILE A 206 7.39 -9.92 7.88
C ILE A 206 6.09 -10.12 7.10
N TYR A 207 5.43 -11.27 7.27
CA TYR A 207 4.15 -11.54 6.62
C TYR A 207 3.10 -10.49 6.98
N ASN A 208 2.94 -10.21 8.28
CA ASN A 208 1.98 -9.24 8.78
C ASN A 208 2.27 -7.83 8.26
N TRP A 209 3.53 -7.44 8.19
CA TRP A 209 3.89 -6.15 7.62
C TRP A 209 3.48 -6.07 6.15
N ILE A 210 3.82 -7.07 5.34
CA ILE A 210 3.48 -7.09 3.91
C ILE A 210 1.97 -7.10 3.70
N VAL A 211 1.22 -7.90 4.45
CA VAL A 211 -0.22 -8.12 4.20
C VAL A 211 -1.11 -7.06 4.85
N HIS A 212 -0.70 -6.52 6.01
CA HIS A 212 -1.56 -5.66 6.84
C HIS A 212 -1.03 -4.24 7.04
N SER A 213 0.31 -4.02 6.94
CA SER A 213 0.90 -2.69 7.14
C SER A 213 1.19 -1.96 5.82
N LEU A 214 1.41 -2.67 4.74
CA LEU A 214 1.51 -2.09 3.39
C LEU A 214 0.11 -1.92 2.81
N GLU A 215 -0.33 -0.68 2.65
CA GLU A 215 -1.69 -0.37 2.20
C GLU A 215 -1.67 0.33 0.84
N ILE A 216 -2.25 -0.32 -0.17
CA ILE A 216 -2.23 0.15 -1.55
C ILE A 216 -3.61 0.63 -1.96
N VAL A 217 -3.68 1.90 -2.38
CA VAL A 217 -4.92 2.61 -2.71
C VAL A 217 -4.90 2.98 -4.19
N PHE A 218 -5.78 2.37 -4.96
CA PHE A 218 -6.02 2.75 -6.35
C PHE A 218 -7.19 3.71 -6.46
N PRO A 219 -7.22 4.56 -7.52
CA PRO A 219 -8.29 5.55 -7.73
C PRO A 219 -9.70 4.95 -7.79
N HIS A 220 -9.81 3.68 -8.07
CA HIS A 220 -11.09 2.97 -8.29
C HIS A 220 -11.32 1.83 -7.30
N THR A 221 -10.72 1.85 -6.13
CA THR A 221 -10.99 0.83 -5.10
C THR A 221 -12.49 0.84 -4.75
N PRO A 222 -13.24 -0.23 -5.06
CA PRO A 222 -14.71 -0.17 -5.00
C PRO A 222 -15.28 -0.22 -3.59
N THR A 223 -14.54 -0.84 -2.67
CA THR A 223 -15.01 -1.09 -1.30
C THR A 223 -13.81 -1.19 -0.37
N LYS A 224 -13.91 -0.57 0.81
CA LYS A 224 -12.88 -0.58 1.84
C LYS A 224 -13.50 -0.62 3.21
N GLU A 225 -12.83 -1.24 4.16
CA GLU A 225 -13.17 -1.11 5.56
C GLU A 225 -12.92 0.33 6.02
N ALA A 226 -13.83 0.88 6.81
CA ALA A 226 -13.75 2.23 7.36
C ALA A 226 -13.64 2.20 8.90
N SER A 227 -12.88 1.26 9.43
CA SER A 227 -12.73 1.01 10.87
C SER A 227 -12.23 2.23 11.67
N PHE A 228 -11.54 3.16 11.02
CA PHE A 228 -11.10 4.41 11.64
C PHE A 228 -12.25 5.32 12.11
N LEU A 229 -13.50 5.07 11.65
CA LEU A 229 -14.69 5.82 12.05
C LEU A 229 -15.48 5.16 13.19
N ILE A 230 -15.06 4.01 13.71
CA ILE A 230 -15.89 3.21 14.64
C ILE A 230 -16.13 3.92 15.98
N ASN A 231 -15.24 4.82 16.40
CA ASN A 231 -15.41 5.51 17.67
C ASN A 231 -15.67 7.02 17.48
N THR A 232 -16.44 7.62 18.41
CA THR A 232 -16.85 9.02 18.40
C THR A 232 -15.66 9.98 18.31
N THR A 233 -14.61 9.74 19.07
CA THR A 233 -13.39 10.59 19.05
C THR A 233 -12.71 10.58 17.67
N SER A 234 -12.78 9.47 16.95
CA SER A 234 -12.26 9.40 15.59
C SER A 234 -13.16 10.17 14.61
N MET A 235 -14.49 10.11 14.77
CA MET A 235 -15.42 10.87 13.95
C MET A 235 -15.25 12.38 14.13
N GLU A 236 -15.11 12.87 15.36
CA GLU A 236 -14.84 14.29 15.66
C GLU A 236 -13.58 14.78 14.94
N LYS A 237 -12.48 14.02 15.01
CA LYS A 237 -11.23 14.35 14.31
C LYS A 237 -11.38 14.33 12.79
N VAL A 238 -12.17 13.42 12.24
CA VAL A 238 -12.47 13.40 10.81
C VAL A 238 -13.21 14.68 10.40
N VAL A 239 -14.21 15.09 11.17
CA VAL A 239 -14.96 16.33 10.92
C VAL A 239 -14.03 17.56 11.00
N GLU A 240 -13.18 17.66 12.02
CA GLU A 240 -12.17 18.73 12.15
C GLU A 240 -11.27 18.83 10.91
N LEU A 241 -10.77 17.69 10.43
CA LEU A 241 -9.93 17.63 9.23
C LEU A 241 -10.71 18.03 7.98
N LEU A 242 -11.94 17.53 7.79
CA LEU A 242 -12.79 17.90 6.65
C LEU A 242 -13.08 19.41 6.64
N GLN A 243 -13.37 20.00 7.79
CA GLN A 243 -13.53 21.45 7.94
C GLN A 243 -12.23 22.20 7.59
N ALA A 244 -11.09 21.74 8.10
CA ALA A 244 -9.80 22.33 7.80
C ALA A 244 -9.47 22.31 6.29
N PHE A 245 -9.98 21.33 5.54
CA PHE A 245 -9.88 21.27 4.08
C PHE A 245 -10.95 22.11 3.35
N GLY A 246 -11.88 22.72 4.06
CA GLY A 246 -12.89 23.61 3.48
C GLY A 246 -14.02 22.88 2.73
N THR A 247 -14.36 21.67 3.15
CA THR A 247 -15.46 20.89 2.54
C THR A 247 -16.86 21.41 2.89
N GLY A 248 -16.99 22.24 3.94
CA GLY A 248 -18.27 22.69 4.47
C GLY A 248 -18.98 21.67 5.37
N ILE A 249 -18.43 20.46 5.54
CA ILE A 249 -18.97 19.43 6.42
C ILE A 249 -18.74 19.85 7.88
N VAL A 250 -19.80 19.84 8.69
CA VAL A 250 -19.76 20.20 10.10
C VAL A 250 -20.12 19.04 11.04
N GLY A 251 -20.62 17.94 10.50
CA GLY A 251 -20.97 16.76 11.29
C GLY A 251 -21.10 15.49 10.47
N ILE A 252 -20.98 14.36 11.14
CA ILE A 252 -21.23 13.01 10.59
C ILE A 252 -22.25 12.35 11.52
N HIS A 253 -23.35 11.86 10.98
CA HIS A 253 -24.49 11.31 11.72
C HIS A 253 -24.77 9.88 11.30
N GLU A 254 -25.12 9.05 12.29
CA GLU A 254 -25.61 7.68 12.08
C GLU A 254 -27.13 7.75 11.83
N ILE A 255 -27.55 7.46 10.62
CA ILE A 255 -28.97 7.42 10.26
C ILE A 255 -29.39 5.97 10.18
N ALA A 256 -30.27 5.55 11.10
CA ALA A 256 -30.78 4.18 11.16
C ALA A 256 -31.55 3.81 9.87
N GLU A 257 -31.27 2.65 9.33
CA GLU A 257 -31.97 2.11 8.17
C GLU A 257 -32.33 0.63 8.40
N GLU A 258 -33.27 0.12 7.61
CA GLU A 258 -33.62 -1.30 7.64
C GLU A 258 -32.44 -2.18 7.20
N PRO A 259 -32.02 -3.17 8.01
CA PRO A 259 -30.85 -3.99 7.71
C PRO A 259 -30.87 -4.64 6.32
N GLU A 260 -32.03 -5.16 5.90
CA GLU A 260 -32.20 -5.84 4.62
C GLU A 260 -31.93 -4.88 3.43
N LYS A 261 -32.37 -3.62 3.54
CA LYS A 261 -32.13 -2.60 2.52
C LYS A 261 -30.64 -2.23 2.44
N ILE A 262 -29.95 -2.16 3.58
CA ILE A 262 -28.52 -1.86 3.61
C ILE A 262 -27.71 -3.02 3.04
N ILE A 263 -27.96 -4.24 3.49
CA ILE A 263 -27.23 -5.43 3.06
C ILE A 263 -27.36 -5.63 1.53
N SER A 264 -28.53 -5.39 0.96
CA SER A 264 -28.75 -5.50 -0.48
C SER A 264 -27.92 -4.55 -1.35
N ARG A 265 -27.37 -3.46 -0.79
CA ARG A 265 -26.48 -2.50 -1.50
C ARG A 265 -25.03 -2.97 -1.54
N LEU A 266 -24.67 -3.99 -0.78
CA LEU A 266 -23.30 -4.49 -0.69
C LEU A 266 -23.02 -5.54 -1.78
N PRO A 267 -21.75 -5.70 -2.20
CA PRO A 267 -21.32 -6.83 -3.01
C PRO A 267 -21.62 -8.17 -2.33
N LEU A 268 -21.95 -9.18 -3.11
CA LEU A 268 -22.38 -10.50 -2.61
C LEU A 268 -21.36 -11.15 -1.66
N GLU A 269 -20.08 -10.95 -1.94
CA GLU A 269 -18.99 -11.46 -1.09
C GLU A 269 -19.05 -10.88 0.32
N ILE A 270 -19.32 -9.56 0.43
CA ILE A 270 -19.44 -8.86 1.72
C ILE A 270 -20.75 -9.25 2.41
N GLN A 271 -21.86 -9.41 1.67
CA GLN A 271 -23.11 -9.90 2.23
C GLN A 271 -22.90 -11.25 2.95
N ASN A 272 -22.19 -12.18 2.30
CA ASN A 272 -21.92 -13.51 2.87
C ASN A 272 -21.03 -13.44 4.14
N VAL A 273 -20.05 -12.53 4.16
CA VAL A 273 -19.21 -12.33 5.34
C VAL A 273 -20.02 -11.74 6.49
N LEU A 274 -20.82 -10.70 6.23
CA LEU A 274 -21.68 -10.08 7.24
C LEU A 274 -22.70 -11.09 7.79
N GLN A 275 -23.36 -11.88 6.93
CA GLN A 275 -24.32 -12.89 7.36
C GLN A 275 -23.69 -13.89 8.32
N ARG A 276 -22.50 -14.41 7.97
CA ARG A 276 -21.77 -15.33 8.87
C ARG A 276 -21.42 -14.68 10.21
N GLN A 277 -20.98 -13.41 10.20
CA GLN A 277 -20.67 -12.70 11.44
C GLN A 277 -21.93 -12.47 12.28
N MET A 278 -23.04 -12.12 11.65
CA MET A 278 -24.33 -11.99 12.32
C MET A 278 -24.77 -13.31 12.98
N ASP A 279 -24.64 -14.42 12.28
CA ASP A 279 -25.01 -15.75 12.79
C ASP A 279 -24.13 -16.13 14.00
N ILE A 280 -22.81 -15.96 13.90
CA ILE A 280 -21.86 -16.24 15.00
C ILE A 280 -22.18 -15.37 16.23
N MET A 281 -22.30 -14.06 16.03
CA MET A 281 -22.54 -13.14 17.15
C MET A 281 -23.92 -13.32 17.77
N SER A 282 -24.94 -13.65 16.98
CA SER A 282 -26.28 -13.94 17.48
C SER A 282 -26.27 -15.18 18.38
N HIS A 283 -25.54 -16.23 18.00
CA HIS A 283 -25.35 -17.44 18.80
C HIS A 283 -24.56 -17.13 20.08
N GLU A 284 -23.47 -16.39 20.02
CA GLU A 284 -22.67 -15.99 21.20
C GLU A 284 -23.47 -15.15 22.17
N LEU A 285 -24.22 -14.14 21.68
CA LEU A 285 -25.07 -13.30 22.54
C LEU A 285 -26.18 -14.09 23.21
N ALA A 286 -26.83 -15.02 22.49
CA ALA A 286 -27.82 -15.89 23.06
C ALA A 286 -27.25 -16.78 24.19
N HIS A 287 -26.04 -17.33 23.98
CA HIS A 287 -25.35 -18.16 24.96
C HIS A 287 -24.92 -17.35 26.20
N LEU A 288 -24.35 -16.14 26.02
CA LEU A 288 -23.92 -15.27 27.11
C LEU A 288 -25.11 -14.72 27.92
N SER A 289 -26.24 -14.39 27.27
CA SER A 289 -27.45 -13.94 27.95
C SER A 289 -28.05 -15.04 28.85
N MET A 290 -27.95 -16.30 28.43
CA MET A 290 -28.37 -17.44 29.26
C MET A 290 -27.51 -17.63 30.53
N GLN A 291 -26.25 -17.15 30.49
CA GLN A 291 -25.31 -17.22 31.61
C GLN A 291 -25.31 -15.95 32.49
N GLY A 292 -26.12 -14.93 32.17
CA GLY A 292 -26.16 -13.66 32.89
C GLY A 292 -24.88 -12.81 32.73
N ILE A 293 -24.08 -13.09 31.69
CA ILE A 293 -22.84 -12.38 31.39
C ILE A 293 -23.16 -11.29 30.36
N GLN A 294 -22.71 -10.05 30.61
CA GLN A 294 -22.80 -8.97 29.65
C GLN A 294 -21.94 -9.29 28.42
N GLY A 295 -22.58 -9.49 27.27
CA GLY A 295 -21.86 -9.81 26.02
C GLY A 295 -21.08 -8.62 25.47
N SER A 296 -20.06 -8.91 24.66
CA SER A 296 -19.33 -7.88 23.94
C SER A 296 -20.15 -7.33 22.77
N SER A 297 -20.04 -6.04 22.50
CA SER A 297 -20.61 -5.43 21.30
C SER A 297 -19.70 -5.64 20.09
N TRP A 298 -20.30 -5.84 18.92
CA TRP A 298 -19.59 -5.87 17.65
C TRP A 298 -20.04 -4.73 16.76
N SER A 299 -19.10 -4.12 16.02
CA SER A 299 -19.40 -3.10 15.03
C SER A 299 -18.48 -3.21 13.81
N ALA A 300 -19.02 -2.93 12.65
CA ALA A 300 -18.28 -2.83 11.40
C ALA A 300 -18.77 -1.66 10.57
N LEU A 301 -17.84 -1.03 9.85
CA LEU A 301 -18.15 0.02 8.87
C LEU A 301 -17.57 -0.41 7.51
N VAL A 302 -18.41 -0.37 6.51
CA VAL A 302 -18.06 -0.69 5.12
C VAL A 302 -18.31 0.53 4.25
N ARG A 303 -17.25 1.01 3.60
CA ARG A 303 -17.34 2.06 2.61
C ARG A 303 -17.50 1.46 1.22
N THR A 304 -18.54 1.85 0.52
CA THR A 304 -18.76 1.59 -0.91
C THR A 304 -18.49 2.88 -1.70
N ARG A 305 -18.69 2.86 -3.01
CA ARG A 305 -18.63 4.10 -3.82
C ARG A 305 -19.77 5.07 -3.53
N LYS A 306 -20.90 4.57 -3.03
CA LYS A 306 -22.13 5.35 -2.86
C LYS A 306 -22.44 5.69 -1.41
N ASP A 307 -22.07 4.82 -0.49
CA ASP A 307 -22.49 4.90 0.90
C ASP A 307 -21.37 4.47 1.85
N ILE A 308 -21.44 4.94 3.08
CA ILE A 308 -20.70 4.39 4.22
C ILE A 308 -21.74 3.75 5.12
N LEU A 309 -21.70 2.43 5.21
CA LEU A 309 -22.69 1.61 5.87
C LEU A 309 -22.12 1.02 7.16
N GLY A 310 -22.88 1.15 8.24
CA GLY A 310 -22.49 0.65 9.55
C GLY A 310 -23.41 -0.44 10.03
N PHE A 311 -22.83 -1.36 10.79
CA PHE A 311 -23.50 -2.49 11.41
C PHE A 311 -23.07 -2.55 12.87
N LYS A 312 -24.03 -2.69 13.78
CA LYS A 312 -23.80 -2.87 15.21
C LYS A 312 -24.62 -4.05 15.73
N ILE A 313 -24.01 -4.88 16.56
CA ILE A 313 -24.70 -5.92 17.32
C ILE A 313 -24.40 -5.64 18.80
N THR A 314 -25.44 -5.41 19.59
CA THR A 314 -25.31 -5.22 21.03
C THR A 314 -26.29 -6.11 21.78
N PRO A 315 -25.96 -6.55 23.02
CA PRO A 315 -26.86 -7.37 23.83
C PRO A 315 -28.23 -6.73 24.04
N GLU A 316 -28.29 -5.39 24.13
CA GLU A 316 -29.48 -4.62 24.50
C GLU A 316 -30.39 -4.32 23.31
N SER A 317 -29.81 -4.10 22.13
CA SER A 317 -30.56 -3.62 20.95
C SER A 317 -30.55 -4.57 19.76
N GLY A 318 -29.88 -5.73 19.88
CA GLY A 318 -29.77 -6.69 18.78
C GLY A 318 -28.96 -6.14 17.60
N PHE A 319 -29.30 -6.57 16.40
CA PHE A 319 -28.68 -6.13 15.17
C PHE A 319 -29.28 -4.81 14.68
N LYS A 320 -28.42 -3.83 14.45
CA LYS A 320 -28.75 -2.51 13.87
C LYS A 320 -27.90 -2.22 12.66
N ALA A 321 -28.51 -1.62 11.66
CA ALA A 321 -27.83 -1.10 10.49
C ALA A 321 -28.12 0.39 10.31
N TYR A 322 -27.13 1.13 9.82
CA TYR A 322 -27.22 2.58 9.63
C TYR A 322 -26.32 3.02 8.47
N SER A 323 -26.65 4.14 7.85
CA SER A 323 -25.74 4.85 6.96
C SER A 323 -25.10 6.03 7.68
N LEU A 324 -23.85 6.37 7.34
CA LEU A 324 -23.23 7.62 7.74
C LEU A 324 -23.63 8.70 6.74
N GLN A 325 -24.19 9.80 7.24
CA GLN A 325 -24.59 10.96 6.45
C GLN A 325 -23.93 12.23 7.00
N PHE A 326 -23.77 13.22 6.15
CA PHE A 326 -22.99 14.43 6.41
C PHE A 326 -23.90 15.64 6.59
N ALA A 327 -23.64 16.43 7.64
CA ALA A 327 -24.27 17.74 7.86
C ALA A 327 -23.34 18.83 7.33
N HIS A 328 -23.89 19.81 6.63
CA HIS A 328 -23.18 20.93 6.05
C HIS A 328 -23.46 22.26 6.76
N GLN A 329 -22.47 23.15 6.74
CA GLN A 329 -22.62 24.52 7.28
C GLN A 329 -23.69 25.26 6.53
N ASN A 330 -24.50 26.04 7.26
CA ASN A 330 -25.59 26.85 6.73
C ASN A 330 -26.76 26.07 6.09
N ILE A 331 -26.84 24.77 6.32
CA ILE A 331 -27.99 23.93 5.95
C ILE A 331 -28.76 23.59 7.23
N ASP A 332 -30.08 23.40 7.12
CA ASP A 332 -30.93 23.00 8.24
C ASP A 332 -30.39 21.68 8.83
N ASN A 333 -30.25 21.62 10.16
CA ASN A 333 -29.67 20.46 10.87
C ASN A 333 -30.45 19.16 10.70
N SER A 334 -31.70 19.25 10.19
CA SER A 334 -32.50 18.06 9.85
C SER A 334 -32.15 17.47 8.48
N ILE A 335 -31.37 18.18 7.65
CA ILE A 335 -30.98 17.75 6.31
C ILE A 335 -29.57 17.16 6.35
N HIS A 336 -29.46 15.88 5.98
CA HIS A 336 -28.18 15.18 5.89
C HIS A 336 -27.96 14.66 4.47
N PHE A 337 -26.72 14.70 4.03
CA PHE A 337 -26.29 14.28 2.71
C PHE A 337 -25.65 12.90 2.78
N ARG A 338 -25.97 12.03 1.83
CA ARG A 338 -25.30 10.73 1.68
C ARG A 338 -23.92 10.91 1.09
N PHE A 339 -23.08 9.92 1.25
CA PHE A 339 -21.73 9.93 0.69
C PHE A 339 -21.72 10.12 -0.83
N SER A 340 -22.71 9.56 -1.53
CA SER A 340 -22.89 9.72 -2.99
C SER A 340 -23.39 11.11 -3.43
N GLU A 341 -23.84 11.95 -2.52
CA GLU A 341 -24.30 13.31 -2.79
C GLU A 341 -23.17 14.34 -2.59
N GLU A 342 -22.05 13.89 -2.02
CA GLU A 342 -20.84 14.70 -1.87
C GLU A 342 -20.09 14.89 -3.20
N SER A 343 -19.31 15.95 -3.31
CA SER A 343 -18.43 16.16 -4.46
C SER A 343 -17.33 15.10 -4.52
N ASP A 344 -16.87 14.76 -5.73
CA ASP A 344 -15.75 13.83 -5.91
C ASP A 344 -14.51 14.23 -5.12
N GLY A 345 -14.26 15.53 -4.97
CA GLY A 345 -13.15 16.06 -4.17
C GLY A 345 -13.33 15.81 -2.67
N THR A 346 -14.54 15.98 -2.15
CA THR A 346 -14.89 15.67 -0.76
C THR A 346 -14.75 14.18 -0.48
N VAL A 347 -15.27 13.34 -1.37
CA VAL A 347 -15.12 11.88 -1.31
C VAL A 347 -13.64 11.49 -1.28
N ARG A 348 -12.83 12.08 -2.16
CA ARG A 348 -11.39 11.81 -2.21
C ARG A 348 -10.67 12.23 -0.94
N LEU A 349 -10.97 13.42 -0.40
CA LEU A 349 -10.39 13.85 0.87
C LEU A 349 -10.76 12.90 2.02
N PHE A 350 -12.01 12.49 2.09
CA PHE A 350 -12.47 11.53 3.09
C PHE A 350 -11.69 10.21 3.02
N GLU A 351 -11.40 9.72 1.80
CA GLU A 351 -10.57 8.53 1.58
C GLU A 351 -9.14 8.69 2.11
N LEU A 352 -8.59 9.89 1.99
CA LEU A 352 -7.21 10.17 2.36
C LEU A 352 -7.05 10.51 3.85
N ILE A 353 -8.12 10.93 4.54
CA ILE A 353 -8.07 11.32 5.97
C ILE A 353 -7.59 10.17 6.86
N GLU A 354 -7.90 8.92 6.53
CA GLU A 354 -7.40 7.77 7.26
C GLU A 354 -5.86 7.78 7.38
N ILE A 355 -5.16 8.23 6.33
CA ILE A 355 -3.70 8.33 6.32
C ILE A 355 -3.22 9.33 7.39
N LEU A 356 -3.91 10.47 7.53
CA LEU A 356 -3.59 11.49 8.53
C LEU A 356 -3.85 11.01 9.97
N LEU A 357 -4.83 10.13 10.14
CA LEU A 357 -5.21 9.56 11.42
C LEU A 357 -4.44 8.28 11.77
N SER A 358 -3.61 7.80 10.86
CA SER A 358 -2.84 6.57 11.05
C SER A 358 -1.98 6.65 12.31
N LYS A 359 -2.06 5.62 13.15
CA LYS A 359 -1.37 5.61 14.44
C LYS A 359 0.10 5.24 14.30
N GLU A 360 0.43 4.07 13.73
CA GLU A 360 1.82 3.58 13.59
C GLU A 360 1.96 2.45 12.56
N ASN A 361 3.20 2.21 12.12
CA ASN A 361 3.65 1.05 11.34
C ASN A 361 2.89 0.81 10.02
N LYS A 362 2.40 1.88 9.38
CA LYS A 362 1.71 1.81 8.09
C LYS A 362 2.55 2.44 6.99
N THR A 363 2.56 1.79 5.84
CA THR A 363 3.09 2.35 4.58
C THR A 363 1.95 2.42 3.59
N TYR A 364 1.52 3.63 3.28
CA TYR A 364 0.48 3.90 2.29
C TYR A 364 1.10 4.14 0.93
N VAL A 365 0.54 3.51 -0.09
CA VAL A 365 0.92 3.69 -1.49
C VAL A 365 -0.32 4.11 -2.26
N VAL A 366 -0.37 5.37 -2.69
CA VAL A 366 -1.57 5.98 -3.27
C VAL A 366 -1.32 6.30 -4.74
N ASP A 367 -2.05 5.65 -5.62
CA ASP A 367 -2.04 5.98 -7.05
C ASP A 367 -2.92 7.21 -7.32
N GLU A 368 -2.41 8.17 -8.11
CA GLU A 368 -3.07 9.43 -8.46
C GLU A 368 -3.60 10.20 -7.22
N LEU A 369 -2.67 10.67 -6.36
CA LEU A 369 -3.05 11.44 -5.16
C LEU A 369 -3.90 12.66 -5.49
N ASP A 370 -3.53 13.38 -6.54
CA ASP A 370 -4.11 14.64 -7.02
C ASP A 370 -5.47 14.48 -7.71
N ARG A 371 -5.92 13.24 -7.94
CA ARG A 371 -7.18 12.98 -8.63
C ARG A 371 -8.37 13.62 -7.88
N CYS A 372 -9.20 14.36 -8.61
CA CYS A 372 -10.37 15.08 -8.11
C CYS A 372 -10.06 16.16 -7.07
N LEU A 373 -8.79 16.44 -6.78
CA LEU A 373 -8.39 17.48 -5.84
C LEU A 373 -7.89 18.73 -6.56
N HIS A 374 -8.20 19.90 -6.01
CA HIS A 374 -7.55 21.12 -6.44
C HIS A 374 -6.06 21.10 -6.00
N PRO A 375 -5.10 21.60 -6.79
CA PRO A 375 -3.67 21.58 -6.46
C PRO A 375 -3.34 22.10 -5.05
N SER A 376 -4.03 23.16 -4.60
CA SER A 376 -3.84 23.70 -3.26
C SER A 376 -4.26 22.72 -2.14
N LEU A 377 -5.29 21.89 -2.39
CA LEU A 377 -5.74 20.87 -1.43
C LEU A 377 -4.74 19.71 -1.36
N THR A 378 -4.21 19.28 -2.51
CA THR A 378 -3.16 18.24 -2.56
C THR A 378 -1.92 18.71 -1.79
N ARG A 379 -1.49 19.97 -2.00
CA ARG A 379 -0.39 20.57 -1.23
C ARG A 379 -0.68 20.61 0.27
N LYS A 380 -1.87 21.08 0.66
CA LYS A 380 -2.28 21.13 2.06
C LYS A 380 -2.35 19.75 2.68
N PHE A 381 -2.81 18.73 1.95
CA PHE A 381 -2.83 17.34 2.42
C PHE A 381 -1.42 16.83 2.76
N ILE A 382 -0.45 17.07 1.89
CA ILE A 382 0.95 16.68 2.14
C ILE A 382 1.50 17.39 3.38
N GLN A 383 1.23 18.69 3.55
CA GLN A 383 1.62 19.44 4.76
C GLN A 383 0.99 18.83 6.02
N GLN A 384 -0.31 18.55 5.99
CA GLN A 384 -1.02 17.93 7.11
C GLN A 384 -0.52 16.51 7.38
N PHE A 385 -0.10 15.75 6.36
CA PHE A 385 0.52 14.44 6.56
C PHE A 385 1.77 14.56 7.44
N PHE A 386 2.67 15.47 7.15
CA PHE A 386 3.88 15.65 7.96
C PHE A 386 3.57 16.11 9.39
N GLU A 387 2.61 17.00 9.56
CA GLU A 387 2.18 17.51 10.87
C GLU A 387 1.48 16.43 11.70
N CYS A 388 0.44 15.80 11.15
CA CYS A 388 -0.39 14.84 11.87
C CYS A 388 0.35 13.53 12.22
N THR A 389 1.33 13.14 11.40
CA THR A 389 2.07 11.89 11.59
C THR A 389 3.50 12.09 12.13
N GLN A 390 3.81 13.28 12.66
CA GLN A 390 5.15 13.59 13.18
C GLN A 390 5.57 12.61 14.27
N GLY A 391 6.80 12.12 14.19
CA GLY A 391 7.36 11.17 15.15
C GLY A 391 6.82 9.73 15.03
N ARG A 392 5.92 9.47 14.09
CA ARG A 392 5.32 8.13 13.88
C ARG A 392 5.99 7.41 12.71
N ALA A 393 6.03 6.09 12.79
CA ALA A 393 6.52 5.20 11.74
C ALA A 393 5.46 5.03 10.62
N VAL A 394 5.04 6.15 10.01
CA VAL A 394 4.06 6.17 8.91
C VAL A 394 4.74 6.69 7.67
N GLN A 395 4.54 6.01 6.53
CA GLN A 395 5.06 6.39 5.22
C GLN A 395 3.92 6.61 4.23
N LEU A 396 4.11 7.55 3.31
CA LEU A 396 3.20 7.85 2.21
C LEU A 396 3.99 7.93 0.90
N ILE A 397 3.73 7.01 -0.01
CA ILE A 397 4.27 6.98 -1.36
C ILE A 397 3.12 7.32 -2.31
N VAL A 398 3.29 8.29 -3.17
CA VAL A 398 2.23 8.73 -4.07
C VAL A 398 2.69 8.79 -5.52
N THR A 399 1.79 8.51 -6.46
CA THR A 399 1.96 8.96 -7.83
C THR A 399 1.15 10.23 -8.04
N THR A 400 1.67 11.14 -8.84
CA THR A 400 1.00 12.42 -9.13
C THR A 400 1.41 12.95 -10.51
N HIS A 401 0.55 13.76 -11.10
CA HIS A 401 0.84 14.58 -12.29
C HIS A 401 1.06 16.04 -11.95
N GLU A 402 0.89 16.41 -10.70
CA GLU A 402 0.88 17.80 -10.23
C GLU A 402 2.29 18.35 -10.06
N SER A 403 2.81 19.01 -11.10
CA SER A 403 4.16 19.60 -11.08
C SER A 403 4.32 20.71 -10.03
N TYR A 404 3.22 21.37 -9.65
CA TYR A 404 3.21 22.39 -8.63
C TYR A 404 3.66 21.92 -7.23
N LEU A 405 3.61 20.60 -6.98
CA LEU A 405 4.13 20.00 -5.75
C LEU A 405 5.67 19.90 -5.73
N MET A 406 6.33 20.04 -6.90
CA MET A 406 7.81 20.06 -6.99
C MET A 406 8.38 21.38 -6.48
N ASP A 407 8.27 21.60 -5.19
CA ASP A 407 8.75 22.79 -4.48
C ASP A 407 9.63 22.36 -3.30
N PHE A 408 10.89 22.78 -3.27
CA PHE A 408 11.82 22.44 -2.18
C PHE A 408 11.43 23.02 -0.81
N LYS A 409 10.43 23.91 -0.77
CA LYS A 409 9.82 24.32 0.49
C LYS A 409 8.83 23.28 1.01
N LEU A 410 8.31 22.43 0.11
CA LEU A 410 7.37 21.38 0.45
C LEU A 410 8.03 20.00 0.51
N LEU A 411 8.85 19.66 -0.46
CA LEU A 411 9.46 18.34 -0.61
C LEU A 411 10.99 18.43 -0.56
N ARG A 412 11.59 17.34 -0.09
CA ARG A 412 13.03 17.10 -0.19
C ARG A 412 13.35 16.61 -1.60
N ARG A 413 14.57 16.82 -2.06
CA ARG A 413 15.04 16.37 -3.37
C ARG A 413 15.01 14.84 -3.50
N ASP A 414 15.38 14.14 -2.45
CA ASP A 414 15.38 12.68 -2.35
C ASP A 414 13.98 12.06 -2.23
N GLU A 415 12.94 12.87 -2.02
CA GLU A 415 11.53 12.46 -2.04
C GLU A 415 10.91 12.44 -3.45
N ILE A 416 11.60 13.03 -4.44
CA ILE A 416 11.07 13.19 -5.81
C ILE A 416 11.66 12.11 -6.72
N TRP A 417 10.79 11.30 -7.27
CA TRP A 417 11.11 10.23 -8.21
C TRP A 417 10.46 10.45 -9.55
N PHE A 418 11.10 9.98 -10.62
CA PHE A 418 10.59 10.02 -11.97
C PHE A 418 10.44 8.62 -12.54
N VAL A 419 9.40 8.44 -13.34
CA VAL A 419 9.23 7.27 -14.22
C VAL A 419 9.13 7.78 -15.64
N ASP A 420 10.06 7.38 -16.47
CA ASP A 420 10.11 7.75 -17.88
C ASP A 420 10.00 6.53 -18.79
N LYS A 421 9.42 6.69 -19.96
CA LYS A 421 9.26 5.62 -20.94
C LYS A 421 10.32 5.73 -22.02
N LYS A 422 11.14 4.70 -22.14
CA LYS A 422 12.17 4.62 -23.17
C LYS A 422 11.56 4.40 -24.57
N LYS A 423 12.36 4.62 -25.59
CA LYS A 423 11.96 4.39 -26.99
C LYS A 423 11.57 2.93 -27.25
N GLU A 424 12.21 2.00 -26.54
CA GLU A 424 11.94 0.55 -26.60
C GLU A 424 10.64 0.15 -25.92
N GLY A 425 9.97 1.10 -25.23
CA GLY A 425 8.68 0.92 -24.61
C GLY A 425 8.73 0.48 -23.14
N ASP A 426 9.92 0.22 -22.59
CA ASP A 426 10.12 -0.07 -21.16
C ASP A 426 10.23 1.21 -20.32
N SER A 427 9.90 1.07 -19.03
CA SER A 427 9.97 2.15 -18.06
C SER A 427 11.31 2.18 -17.36
N LEU A 428 11.81 3.40 -17.09
CA LEU A 428 12.97 3.66 -16.24
C LEU A 428 12.51 4.46 -15.02
N MET A 429 12.94 4.06 -13.83
CA MET A 429 12.70 4.77 -12.58
C MET A 429 14.01 5.32 -12.03
N TYR A 430 14.02 6.57 -11.57
CA TYR A 430 15.19 7.26 -11.02
C TYR A 430 14.79 8.40 -10.09
N SER A 431 15.66 8.75 -9.15
CA SER A 431 15.47 9.84 -8.21
C SER A 431 15.97 11.17 -8.76
N LEU A 432 15.34 12.29 -8.38
CA LEU A 432 15.86 13.62 -8.66
C LEU A 432 17.25 13.83 -8.04
N GLU A 433 17.61 13.11 -6.99
CA GLU A 433 18.93 13.19 -6.38
C GLU A 433 20.05 12.75 -7.32
N GLU A 434 19.77 11.90 -8.31
CA GLU A 434 20.76 11.47 -9.32
C GLU A 434 21.21 12.61 -10.24
N TYR A 435 20.46 13.72 -10.28
CA TYR A 435 20.79 14.90 -11.07
C TYR A 435 21.57 15.95 -10.25
N ASN A 436 22.74 16.35 -10.72
CA ASN A 436 23.58 17.39 -10.10
C ASN A 436 23.14 18.80 -10.50
N GLU A 437 21.94 19.24 -10.12
CA GLU A 437 21.49 20.60 -10.38
C GLU A 437 21.59 21.52 -9.15
N ARG A 438 21.77 22.83 -9.39
CA ARG A 438 21.81 23.84 -8.32
C ARG A 438 20.43 24.05 -7.70
N PHE A 439 20.41 24.30 -6.40
CA PHE A 439 19.20 24.44 -5.56
C PHE A 439 18.34 25.68 -5.88
N ASP A 440 18.79 26.61 -6.72
CA ASP A 440 18.15 27.89 -7.03
C ASP A 440 17.21 27.85 -8.24
N LYS A 441 17.15 26.75 -8.96
CA LYS A 441 16.24 26.59 -10.10
C LYS A 441 14.84 26.17 -9.67
N LYS A 442 13.82 26.74 -10.34
CA LYS A 442 12.45 26.29 -10.24
C LYS A 442 12.31 24.91 -10.90
N ILE A 443 12.22 23.87 -10.08
CA ILE A 443 12.22 22.47 -10.53
C ILE A 443 10.98 22.17 -11.35
N ASP A 444 9.83 22.71 -10.96
CA ASP A 444 8.56 22.61 -11.68
C ASP A 444 8.71 23.03 -13.15
N LYS A 445 9.40 24.17 -13.39
CA LYS A 445 9.68 24.65 -14.75
C LYS A 445 10.66 23.73 -15.49
N ALA A 446 11.75 23.34 -14.83
CA ALA A 446 12.74 22.47 -15.43
C ALA A 446 12.16 21.09 -15.79
N TYR A 447 11.23 20.56 -14.96
CA TYR A 447 10.47 19.37 -15.28
C TYR A 447 9.58 19.56 -16.50
N LEU A 448 8.77 20.62 -16.54
CA LEU A 448 7.89 20.92 -17.69
C LEU A 448 8.68 21.19 -18.99
N GLU A 449 9.92 21.68 -18.91
CA GLU A 449 10.86 21.81 -20.02
C GLU A 449 11.48 20.46 -20.47
N GLY A 450 11.15 19.36 -19.78
CA GLY A 450 11.64 18.00 -20.11
C GLY A 450 13.06 17.69 -19.66
N ARG A 451 13.68 18.53 -18.81
CA ARG A 451 15.10 18.36 -18.39
C ARG A 451 15.33 17.09 -17.58
N TYR A 452 14.31 16.64 -16.86
CA TYR A 452 14.35 15.44 -16.04
C TYR A 452 13.68 14.24 -16.69
N GLY A 453 13.25 14.33 -17.96
CA GLY A 453 12.38 13.33 -18.59
C GLY A 453 10.97 13.29 -17.98
N GLY A 454 10.22 12.24 -18.25
CA GLY A 454 8.90 12.02 -17.64
C GLY A 454 7.80 13.01 -18.05
N VAL A 455 8.05 13.85 -19.06
CA VAL A 455 7.05 14.75 -19.64
C VAL A 455 6.50 14.19 -20.96
N PRO A 456 5.22 14.49 -21.31
CA PRO A 456 4.65 14.10 -22.59
C PRO A 456 5.42 14.71 -23.74
N LEU A 457 5.87 13.89 -24.68
CA LEU A 457 6.40 14.34 -25.96
C LEU A 457 5.24 14.39 -26.96
N PHE A 458 4.87 15.59 -27.38
CA PHE A 458 3.86 15.78 -28.43
C PHE A 458 4.51 15.72 -29.80
N SER A 459 4.10 14.77 -30.65
CA SER A 459 4.37 14.85 -32.09
C SER A 459 3.29 15.72 -32.72
N THR A 460 3.68 16.71 -33.51
CA THR A 460 2.77 17.46 -34.38
C THR A 460 2.17 16.51 -35.42
N LEU A 461 0.88 16.17 -35.24
CA LEU A 461 0.15 15.36 -36.24
C LEU A 461 -0.09 16.11 -37.55
N PHE A 462 -0.01 17.44 -37.49
CA PHE A 462 -0.10 18.31 -38.67
C PHE A 462 1.09 19.25 -38.64
N PRO A 463 2.04 19.13 -39.57
CA PRO A 463 3.05 20.17 -39.74
C PRO A 463 2.30 21.46 -40.11
N VAL A 464 2.49 22.49 -39.29
CA VAL A 464 2.08 23.84 -39.70
C VAL A 464 3.04 24.19 -40.83
N GLU A 465 2.52 24.26 -42.08
CA GLU A 465 3.26 24.82 -43.18
C GLU A 465 3.58 26.27 -42.80
N GLU A 466 4.89 26.60 -42.79
CA GLU A 466 5.39 27.98 -42.59
C GLU A 466 5.03 28.88 -43.76
#